data_8be8c463ecb4d921ea660b6d0a48558f
#
_entry.id   8be8c463ecb4d921ea660b6d0a48558f
#
_cell.length_a   1.000
_cell.length_b   1.000
_cell.length_c   1.000
_cell.angle_alpha   90.00
_cell.angle_beta   90.00
_cell.angle_gamma   90.00
#
_symmetry.space_group_name_H-M   'P 1'
#
loop_
_entity.id
_entity.type
_entity.pdbx_description
1 polymer ?
#
loop_
_entity_poly.entity_id
_entity_poly.type
_entity_poly.pdbx_seq_one_letter_code
_entity_poly.pdbx_strand_id
1 'polypeptide(L)'
;MSSLTWHCLHHRELDTATLYELLALRTQVFVVEQNCPYLETDGQDLIGDTCHLLARNESGLVGYLRLLDPQHMEGEVVIGRVVIAERARGTGLGHRLMEWGRVECGQRWSDVPVYLSAQAHLQGYYGRYGFVAVTEVYLEDGIPHIGMRRAATDLS
;
A
#
# COMPACT_ATOMS: atom_id res chain seq x y z
N MET A 1 -15.78 8.59 -18.58
CA MET A 1 -15.26 8.42 -17.22
C MET A 1 -15.05 6.94 -16.92
N SER A 2 -13.85 6.59 -16.51
CA SER A 2 -13.51 5.18 -16.26
C SER A 2 -14.18 4.68 -14.98
N SER A 3 -14.78 3.49 -15.06
CA SER A 3 -15.28 2.80 -13.88
C SER A 3 -14.14 2.05 -13.23
N LEU A 4 -14.04 2.14 -11.91
CA LEU A 4 -13.04 1.40 -11.14
C LEU A 4 -13.66 0.15 -10.56
N THR A 5 -12.91 -0.94 -10.60
CA THR A 5 -13.24 -2.20 -9.94
C THR A 5 -12.21 -2.44 -8.86
N TRP A 6 -12.66 -2.77 -7.66
CA TRP A 6 -11.81 -2.94 -6.49
C TRP A 6 -11.82 -4.38 -6.03
N HIS A 7 -10.64 -4.94 -5.76
CA HIS A 7 -10.49 -6.28 -5.20
C HIS A 7 -9.42 -6.25 -4.12
N CYS A 8 -9.73 -6.82 -2.96
CA CYS A 8 -8.73 -7.06 -1.93
C CYS A 8 -8.58 -8.57 -1.78
N LEU A 9 -7.45 -9.09 -2.22
CA LEU A 9 -7.23 -10.53 -2.34
C LEU A 9 -6.15 -11.01 -1.36
N HIS A 10 -6.45 -12.07 -0.62
CA HIS A 10 -5.44 -12.84 0.09
C HIS A 10 -4.45 -13.36 -0.95
N HIS A 11 -3.16 -13.45 -0.59
CA HIS A 11 -2.16 -13.84 -1.59
C HIS A 11 -2.47 -15.19 -2.25
N ARG A 12 -3.17 -16.09 -1.56
CA ARG A 12 -3.56 -17.38 -2.13
C ARG A 12 -4.65 -17.27 -3.18
N GLU A 13 -5.35 -16.15 -3.24
CA GLU A 13 -6.37 -15.89 -4.25
C GLU A 13 -5.81 -15.24 -5.51
N LEU A 14 -4.53 -14.86 -5.49
CA LEU A 14 -3.88 -14.26 -6.67
C LEU A 14 -3.63 -15.35 -7.71
N ASP A 15 -4.12 -15.14 -8.92
CA ASP A 15 -3.70 -15.99 -10.03
C ASP A 15 -2.37 -15.48 -10.59
N THR A 16 -1.76 -16.27 -11.45
CA THR A 16 -0.46 -15.95 -12.03
C THR A 16 -0.48 -14.62 -12.77
N ALA A 17 -1.53 -14.39 -13.57
CA ALA A 17 -1.64 -13.17 -14.37
C ALA A 17 -1.75 -11.93 -13.49
N THR A 18 -2.55 -11.99 -12.43
CA THR A 18 -2.71 -10.86 -11.50
C THR A 18 -1.42 -10.57 -10.73
N LEU A 19 -0.76 -11.62 -10.26
CA LEU A 19 0.53 -11.45 -9.59
C LEU A 19 1.56 -10.80 -10.51
N TYR A 20 1.63 -11.28 -11.76
CA TYR A 20 2.56 -10.73 -12.73
C TYR A 20 2.26 -9.24 -12.99
N GLU A 21 0.98 -8.90 -13.13
CA GLU A 21 0.56 -7.53 -13.41
C GLU A 21 0.89 -6.57 -12.25
N LEU A 22 0.62 -6.99 -11.02
CA LEU A 22 0.90 -6.11 -9.87
C LEU A 22 2.41 -5.92 -9.68
N LEU A 23 3.21 -6.96 -9.90
CA LEU A 23 4.66 -6.82 -9.80
C LEU A 23 5.21 -5.91 -10.91
N ALA A 24 4.64 -5.99 -12.11
CA ALA A 24 5.03 -5.12 -13.22
C ALA A 24 4.74 -3.65 -12.90
N LEU A 25 3.56 -3.35 -12.35
CA LEU A 25 3.22 -1.98 -11.96
C LEU A 25 4.17 -1.46 -10.89
N ARG A 26 4.44 -2.26 -9.86
CA ARG A 26 5.36 -1.88 -8.78
C ARG A 26 6.76 -1.60 -9.31
N THR A 27 7.25 -2.46 -10.18
CA THR A 27 8.59 -2.29 -10.75
C THR A 27 8.65 -1.03 -11.63
N GLN A 28 7.62 -0.81 -12.45
CA GLN A 28 7.57 0.36 -13.32
C GLN A 28 7.67 1.65 -12.54
N VAL A 29 6.98 1.76 -11.41
CA VAL A 29 6.95 3.00 -10.63
C VAL A 29 8.13 3.10 -9.68
N PHE A 30 8.37 2.08 -8.86
CA PHE A 30 9.36 2.18 -7.79
C PHE A 30 10.79 2.03 -8.28
N VAL A 31 11.01 1.23 -9.31
CA VAL A 31 12.36 0.99 -9.82
C VAL A 31 12.65 1.84 -11.05
N VAL A 32 11.80 1.78 -12.06
CA VAL A 32 12.08 2.45 -13.33
C VAL A 32 11.86 3.96 -13.24
N GLU A 33 10.65 4.41 -12.84
CA GLU A 33 10.35 5.85 -12.79
C GLU A 33 11.20 6.56 -11.74
N GLN A 34 11.39 5.95 -10.58
CA GLN A 34 12.16 6.57 -9.49
C GLN A 34 13.67 6.39 -9.65
N ASN A 35 14.08 5.66 -10.67
CA ASN A 35 15.49 5.38 -10.94
C ASN A 35 16.20 4.87 -9.68
N CYS A 36 15.56 3.90 -9.01
CA CYS A 36 16.04 3.36 -7.74
C CYS A 36 16.23 1.85 -7.87
N PRO A 37 17.45 1.39 -8.19
CA PRO A 37 17.70 -0.03 -8.40
C PRO A 37 17.74 -0.79 -7.06
N TYR A 38 16.70 -1.59 -6.81
CA TYR A 38 16.67 -2.51 -5.67
C TYR A 38 15.77 -3.68 -6.04
N LEU A 39 15.78 -4.71 -5.18
CA LEU A 39 14.98 -5.90 -5.43
C LEU A 39 13.54 -5.63 -4.98
N GLU A 40 12.67 -5.36 -5.94
CA GLU A 40 11.27 -5.04 -5.65
C GLU A 40 10.52 -6.23 -5.04
N THR A 41 10.82 -7.45 -5.45
CA THR A 41 10.25 -8.65 -4.83
C THR A 41 11.05 -8.94 -3.57
N ASP A 42 10.48 -8.60 -2.42
CA ASP A 42 11.20 -8.59 -1.15
C ASP A 42 10.90 -9.80 -0.26
N GLY A 43 10.22 -10.82 -0.81
CA GLY A 43 9.90 -12.03 -0.09
C GLY A 43 8.69 -11.93 0.83
N GLN A 44 8.00 -10.78 0.85
CA GLN A 44 6.90 -10.57 1.79
C GLN A 44 5.52 -10.69 1.17
N ASP A 45 5.44 -10.80 -0.15
CA ASP A 45 4.15 -10.77 -0.83
C ASP A 45 3.27 -12.00 -0.58
N LEU A 46 3.87 -13.11 -0.20
CA LEU A 46 3.18 -14.39 -0.07
C LEU A 46 3.28 -14.96 1.35
N ILE A 47 3.42 -14.10 2.35
CA ILE A 47 3.61 -14.51 3.75
C ILE A 47 2.29 -14.44 4.51
N GLY A 48 1.94 -15.52 5.24
CA GLY A 48 0.81 -15.52 6.17
C GLY A 48 -0.50 -15.11 5.53
N ASP A 49 -1.16 -14.13 6.12
CA ASP A 49 -2.43 -13.58 5.62
C ASP A 49 -2.27 -12.27 4.87
N THR A 50 -1.10 -12.01 4.34
CA THR A 50 -0.85 -10.81 3.53
C THR A 50 -1.84 -10.72 2.38
N CYS A 51 -2.38 -9.51 2.18
CA CYS A 51 -3.40 -9.24 1.17
C CYS A 51 -2.94 -8.14 0.22
N HIS A 52 -3.56 -8.12 -0.95
CA HIS A 52 -3.25 -7.19 -2.02
C HIS A 52 -4.52 -6.48 -2.45
N LEU A 53 -4.50 -5.15 -2.38
CA LEU A 53 -5.63 -4.33 -2.81
C LEU A 53 -5.35 -3.81 -4.21
N LEU A 54 -6.28 -4.07 -5.13
CA LEU A 54 -6.13 -3.73 -6.54
C LEU A 54 -7.28 -2.86 -7.01
N ALA A 55 -6.95 -1.81 -7.74
CA ALA A 55 -7.93 -0.96 -8.41
C ALA A 55 -7.69 -1.05 -9.92
N ARG A 56 -8.71 -1.43 -10.66
CA ARG A 56 -8.65 -1.62 -12.11
C ARG A 56 -9.66 -0.74 -12.81
N ASN A 57 -9.32 -0.34 -14.03
CA ASN A 57 -10.28 0.24 -14.97
C ASN A 57 -10.12 -0.47 -16.31
N GLU A 58 -10.72 0.03 -17.37
CA GLU A 58 -10.65 -0.62 -18.68
C GLU A 58 -9.22 -0.68 -19.25
N SER A 59 -8.30 0.13 -18.74
CA SER A 59 -6.90 0.08 -19.18
C SER A 59 -6.06 -0.93 -18.40
N GLY A 60 -6.64 -1.58 -17.38
CA GLY A 60 -5.95 -2.55 -16.55
C GLY A 60 -5.74 -2.08 -15.13
N LEU A 61 -4.70 -2.56 -14.47
CA LEU A 61 -4.39 -2.22 -13.08
C LEU A 61 -3.84 -0.80 -13.00
N VAL A 62 -4.49 0.05 -12.23
CA VAL A 62 -4.12 1.47 -12.11
C VAL A 62 -3.75 1.89 -10.69
N GLY A 63 -4.13 1.12 -9.68
CA GLY A 63 -3.78 1.41 -8.30
C GLY A 63 -3.57 0.15 -7.50
N TYR A 64 -2.71 0.22 -6.49
CA TYR A 64 -2.33 -0.96 -5.72
C TYR A 64 -1.75 -0.56 -4.37
N LEU A 65 -2.02 -1.38 -3.36
CA LEU A 65 -1.23 -1.40 -2.13
C LEU A 65 -1.27 -2.80 -1.54
N ARG A 66 -0.32 -3.09 -0.66
CA ARG A 66 -0.33 -4.37 0.04
C ARG A 66 -0.50 -4.17 1.54
N LEU A 67 -1.12 -5.16 2.18
CA LEU A 67 -1.36 -5.20 3.61
C LEU A 67 -0.62 -6.42 4.16
N LEU A 68 0.50 -6.18 4.84
CA LEU A 68 1.32 -7.27 5.38
C LEU A 68 0.70 -7.81 6.67
N ASP A 69 0.74 -9.13 6.82
CA ASP A 69 0.16 -9.84 7.96
C ASP A 69 0.78 -9.37 9.28
N PRO A 70 -0.02 -8.89 10.25
CA PRO A 70 0.52 -8.41 11.52
C PRO A 70 1.28 -9.46 12.32
N GLN A 71 1.00 -10.75 12.14
CA GLN A 71 1.74 -11.80 12.83
C GLN A 71 3.20 -11.86 12.43
N HIS A 72 3.53 -11.34 11.25
CA HIS A 72 4.89 -11.30 10.74
C HIS A 72 5.50 -9.90 10.81
N MET A 73 4.77 -8.93 11.36
CA MET A 73 5.16 -7.52 11.41
C MET A 73 5.00 -6.93 12.81
N GLU A 74 5.36 -7.70 13.83
CA GLU A 74 5.37 -7.25 15.23
C GLU A 74 4.02 -6.76 15.75
N GLY A 75 2.95 -7.39 15.25
CA GLY A 75 1.59 -7.10 15.74
C GLY A 75 0.91 -5.93 15.05
N GLU A 76 1.47 -5.40 13.98
CA GLU A 76 0.88 -4.31 13.22
C GLU A 76 0.65 -4.73 11.77
N VAL A 77 -0.48 -4.30 11.19
CA VAL A 77 -0.64 -4.38 9.74
C VAL A 77 0.27 -3.33 9.13
N VAL A 78 1.09 -3.71 8.15
CA VAL A 78 1.93 -2.74 7.46
C VAL A 78 1.37 -2.50 6.06
N ILE A 79 0.94 -1.26 5.80
CA ILE A 79 0.56 -0.84 4.45
C ILE A 79 1.85 -0.45 3.72
N GLY A 80 2.05 -1.03 2.55
CA GLY A 80 3.22 -0.72 1.75
C GLY A 80 2.95 -0.82 0.27
N ARG A 81 3.96 -0.44 -0.50
CA ARG A 81 3.90 -0.48 -1.96
C ARG A 81 2.68 0.24 -2.52
N VAL A 82 2.32 1.37 -1.90
CA VAL A 82 1.21 2.21 -2.38
C VAL A 82 1.62 2.84 -3.70
N VAL A 83 0.86 2.56 -4.75
CA VAL A 83 1.27 2.99 -6.10
C VAL A 83 0.05 3.31 -6.96
N ILE A 84 0.18 4.38 -7.74
CA ILE A 84 -0.79 4.77 -8.76
C ILE A 84 -0.06 4.78 -10.10
N ALA A 85 -0.63 4.10 -11.10
CA ALA A 85 -0.06 4.12 -12.44
C ALA A 85 -0.05 5.56 -12.98
N GLU A 86 1.00 5.92 -13.72
CA GLU A 86 1.14 7.29 -14.22
C GLU A 86 -0.11 7.77 -14.95
N ARG A 87 -0.71 6.91 -15.77
CA ARG A 87 -1.90 7.25 -16.55
C ARG A 87 -3.14 7.55 -15.71
N ALA A 88 -3.12 7.24 -14.43
CA ALA A 88 -4.27 7.45 -13.53
C ALA A 88 -4.00 8.50 -12.45
N ARG A 89 -2.84 9.17 -12.50
CA ARG A 89 -2.51 10.20 -11.51
C ARG A 89 -3.33 11.46 -11.74
N GLY A 90 -3.58 12.20 -10.66
CA GLY A 90 -4.35 13.42 -10.73
C GLY A 90 -5.85 13.21 -10.79
N THR A 91 -6.33 12.00 -10.52
CA THR A 91 -7.76 11.64 -10.59
C THR A 91 -8.40 11.46 -9.21
N GLY A 92 -7.62 11.64 -8.12
CA GLY A 92 -8.10 11.35 -6.77
C GLY A 92 -8.03 9.88 -6.40
N LEU A 93 -7.45 9.05 -7.26
CA LEU A 93 -7.37 7.61 -7.01
C LEU A 93 -6.57 7.29 -5.75
N GLY A 94 -5.52 8.04 -5.46
CA GLY A 94 -4.72 7.83 -4.25
C GLY A 94 -5.53 7.92 -2.98
N HIS A 95 -6.43 8.91 -2.90
CA HIS A 95 -7.33 9.06 -1.75
C HIS A 95 -8.27 7.87 -1.62
N ARG A 96 -8.84 7.43 -2.73
CA ARG A 96 -9.76 6.28 -2.75
C ARG A 96 -9.02 5.01 -2.34
N LEU A 97 -7.80 4.83 -2.83
CA LEU A 97 -6.98 3.67 -2.51
C LEU A 97 -6.69 3.59 -1.00
N MET A 98 -6.30 4.70 -0.39
CA MET A 98 -6.04 4.73 1.05
C MET A 98 -7.31 4.48 1.86
N GLU A 99 -8.44 5.02 1.42
CA GLU A 99 -9.71 4.79 2.11
C GLU A 99 -10.12 3.32 2.05
N TRP A 100 -9.99 2.69 0.88
CA TRP A 100 -10.23 1.25 0.74
C TRP A 100 -9.28 0.44 1.61
N GLY A 101 -7.99 0.81 1.64
CA GLY A 101 -7.00 0.12 2.47
C GLY A 101 -7.34 0.21 3.94
N ARG A 102 -7.78 1.39 4.40
CA ARG A 102 -8.19 1.59 5.79
C ARG A 102 -9.37 0.68 6.16
N VAL A 103 -10.38 0.64 5.30
CA VAL A 103 -11.57 -0.18 5.52
C VAL A 103 -11.20 -1.66 5.57
N GLU A 104 -10.36 -2.11 4.63
CA GLU A 104 -9.94 -3.51 4.60
C GLU A 104 -9.15 -3.92 5.84
N CYS A 105 -8.29 -3.04 6.34
CA CYS A 105 -7.57 -3.30 7.59
C CYS A 105 -8.55 -3.51 8.74
N GLY A 106 -9.57 -2.66 8.85
CA GLY A 106 -10.57 -2.77 9.91
C GLY A 106 -11.39 -4.05 9.83
N GLN A 107 -11.70 -4.49 8.62
CA GLN A 107 -12.49 -5.70 8.42
C GLN A 107 -11.69 -6.98 8.62
N ARG A 108 -10.44 -7.00 8.18
CA ARG A 108 -9.60 -8.21 8.22
C ARG A 108 -8.88 -8.37 9.57
N TRP A 109 -8.51 -7.26 10.19
CA TRP A 109 -7.74 -7.27 11.44
C TRP A 109 -8.29 -6.18 12.37
N SER A 110 -9.49 -6.39 12.91
CA SER A 110 -10.05 -5.45 13.87
C SER A 110 -9.16 -5.39 15.12
N ASP A 111 -9.08 -4.20 15.71
CA ASP A 111 -8.27 -3.94 16.91
C ASP A 111 -6.76 -4.14 16.71
N VAL A 112 -6.28 -4.03 15.48
CA VAL A 112 -4.84 -4.12 15.19
C VAL A 112 -4.37 -2.76 14.65
N PRO A 113 -3.27 -2.21 15.19
CA PRO A 113 -2.75 -0.95 14.66
C PRO A 113 -2.19 -1.12 13.26
N VAL A 114 -2.15 -0.02 12.51
CA VAL A 114 -1.66 -0.01 11.14
C VAL A 114 -0.45 0.91 11.05
N TYR A 115 0.62 0.41 10.45
CA TYR A 115 1.88 1.15 10.30
C TYR A 115 2.20 1.32 8.83
N LEU A 116 2.83 2.45 8.48
CA LEU A 116 3.40 2.65 7.17
C LEU A 116 4.65 3.51 7.26
N SER A 117 5.53 3.36 6.27
CA SER A 117 6.69 4.22 6.12
C SER A 117 6.38 5.18 4.97
N ALA A 118 6.17 6.45 5.30
CA ALA A 118 5.77 7.46 4.35
C ALA A 118 6.98 8.27 3.91
N GLN A 119 7.01 8.69 2.65
CA GLN A 119 7.94 9.73 2.26
C GLN A 119 7.63 10.97 3.10
N ALA A 120 8.67 11.61 3.66
CA ALA A 120 8.50 12.64 4.67
C ALA A 120 7.60 13.79 4.23
N HIS A 121 7.64 14.16 2.95
CA HIS A 121 6.81 15.25 2.45
C HIS A 121 5.32 14.89 2.37
N LEU A 122 4.95 13.62 2.55
CA LEU A 122 3.58 13.16 2.52
C LEU A 122 2.98 12.98 3.91
N GLN A 123 3.68 13.42 4.95
CA GLN A 123 3.19 13.26 6.33
C GLN A 123 1.80 13.86 6.52
N GLY A 124 1.56 15.06 6.00
CA GLY A 124 0.24 15.69 6.10
C GLY A 124 -0.83 14.94 5.35
N TYR A 125 -0.47 14.34 4.22
CA TYR A 125 -1.39 13.53 3.43
C TYR A 125 -1.90 12.33 4.23
N TYR A 126 -0.98 11.56 4.82
CA TYR A 126 -1.36 10.40 5.61
C TYR A 126 -2.02 10.78 6.94
N GLY A 127 -1.70 11.97 7.48
CA GLY A 127 -2.36 12.48 8.67
C GLY A 127 -3.87 12.59 8.53
N ARG A 128 -4.36 12.80 7.32
CA ARG A 128 -5.81 12.88 7.05
C ARG A 128 -6.52 11.55 7.32
N TYR A 129 -5.78 10.43 7.31
CA TYR A 129 -6.34 9.10 7.51
C TYR A 129 -6.09 8.57 8.92
N GLY A 130 -5.70 9.45 9.84
CA GLY A 130 -5.51 9.10 11.25
C GLY A 130 -4.10 8.62 11.59
N PHE A 131 -3.16 8.72 10.66
CA PHE A 131 -1.77 8.33 10.92
C PHE A 131 -1.02 9.45 11.59
N VAL A 132 -0.23 9.12 12.63
CA VAL A 132 0.65 10.07 13.31
C VAL A 132 2.09 9.58 13.23
N ALA A 133 3.02 10.53 13.16
CA ALA A 133 4.44 10.20 13.11
C ALA A 133 4.88 9.53 14.40
N VAL A 134 5.62 8.43 14.29
CA VAL A 134 6.14 7.69 15.44
C VAL A 134 7.65 7.50 15.38
N THR A 135 8.29 8.00 14.34
CA THR A 135 9.76 8.01 14.23
C THR A 135 10.24 9.38 13.83
N GLU A 136 11.55 9.60 13.91
CA GLU A 136 12.17 10.74 13.27
C GLU A 136 12.34 10.45 11.80
N VAL A 137 12.67 11.48 11.00
CA VAL A 137 12.94 11.30 9.58
C VAL A 137 14.20 10.44 9.41
N TYR A 138 14.14 9.47 8.52
CA TYR A 138 15.27 8.59 8.17
C TYR A 138 15.33 8.42 6.66
N LEU A 139 16.48 7.96 6.17
CA LEU A 139 16.64 7.73 4.73
C LEU A 139 16.31 6.28 4.40
N GLU A 140 15.48 6.09 3.40
CA GLU A 140 15.14 4.80 2.84
C GLU A 140 15.40 4.90 1.34
N ASP A 141 16.37 4.13 0.85
CA ASP A 141 16.83 4.21 -0.53
C ASP A 141 17.21 5.64 -0.94
N GLY A 142 17.80 6.39 0.00
CA GLY A 142 18.24 7.76 -0.24
C GLY A 142 17.14 8.82 -0.20
N ILE A 143 15.90 8.42 0.08
CA ILE A 143 14.75 9.33 0.13
C ILE A 143 14.31 9.52 1.58
N PRO A 144 14.09 10.76 2.05
CA PRO A 144 13.61 10.98 3.42
C PRO A 144 12.23 10.35 3.65
N HIS A 145 12.13 9.53 4.69
CA HIS A 145 10.91 8.83 5.11
C HIS A 145 10.63 9.08 6.57
N ILE A 146 9.39 8.83 6.98
CA ILE A 146 8.98 8.90 8.36
C ILE A 146 7.98 7.78 8.65
N GLY A 147 8.17 7.07 9.76
CA GLY A 147 7.26 6.01 10.18
C GLY A 147 6.01 6.61 10.80
N MET A 148 4.85 6.09 10.41
CA MET A 148 3.56 6.61 10.90
C MET A 148 2.68 5.45 11.33
N ARG A 149 1.86 5.68 12.36
CA ARG A 149 0.97 4.66 12.91
C ARG A 149 -0.42 5.21 13.12
N ARG A 150 -1.40 4.36 12.82
CA ARG A 150 -2.79 4.60 13.15
C ARG A 150 -3.18 3.63 14.26
N ALA A 151 -3.74 4.16 15.35
CA ALA A 151 -4.05 3.33 16.52
C ALA A 151 -5.16 2.32 16.24
N ALA A 152 -5.09 1.18 16.92
CA ALA A 152 -6.05 0.09 16.76
C ALA A 152 -7.48 0.49 17.12
N THR A 153 -7.63 1.41 18.06
CA THR A 153 -8.95 1.81 18.56
C THR A 153 -9.67 2.80 17.67
N ASP A 154 -9.02 3.28 16.63
CA ASP A 154 -9.63 4.22 15.70
C ASP A 154 -10.41 3.43 14.64
N LEU A 155 -11.69 3.19 14.92
CA LEU A 155 -12.55 2.34 14.12
C LEU A 155 -13.37 3.10 13.09
N SER A 156 -13.31 4.40 13.10
CA SER A 156 -14.12 5.21 12.19
C SER A 156 -13.57 5.28 10.77
#